data_38a37858f93b5b7a0792a0fe282e9b93
#
_entry.id   38a37858f93b5b7a0792a0fe282e9b93
#
_cell.length_a   1.000
_cell.length_b   1.000
_cell.length_c   1.000
_cell.angle_alpha   90.00
_cell.angle_beta   90.00
_cell.angle_gamma   90.00
#
_symmetry.space_group_name_H-M   'P 1'
#
loop_
_entity.id
_entity.type
_entity.pdbx_description
1 polymer ?
#
loop_
_entity_poly.entity_id
_entity_poly.type
_entity_poly.pdbx_seq_one_letter_code
_entity_poly.pdbx_strand_id
1 'polypeptide(L)'
;SKNADVDIVIIAACGERAGEVVETLKEFPELIDPKTGRSLMERTIIICNTSSMPVAAREASVYTAVTMAEYYRNMGLDVLLLADSTSRWAQAMREMSGRLEEIPGDEAFPAYLESRIAEFYERAGKVRLRDGSYGSVTIGGTVSPAGGNFEEPVTQATLKVVGAFHGLSRERSDARKYPAIDPLDSWSTYEGVIDKKDVDYAYSFVRRGSEVGQMMKVVGEEGTTLEDYIVYQKGEFVDSCYFQQNSFDPVDATVTIERQKHVFSVLLDIL
;
A
#
# COMPACT_ATOMS: atom_id res chain seq x y z
N SER A 1 -0.82 1.70 -10.56
CA SER A 1 -1.72 2.51 -11.39
C SER A 1 -2.11 1.82 -12.70
N LYS A 2 -1.15 1.22 -13.45
CA LYS A 2 -1.40 0.61 -14.77
C LYS A 2 -2.54 -0.42 -14.77
N ASN A 3 -2.53 -1.36 -13.83
CA ASN A 3 -3.48 -2.47 -13.74
C ASN A 3 -4.65 -2.21 -12.78
N ALA A 4 -4.77 -0.99 -12.25
CA ALA A 4 -5.87 -0.63 -11.37
C ALA A 4 -7.19 -0.57 -12.13
N ASP A 5 -8.23 -1.21 -11.57
CA ASP A 5 -9.57 -1.22 -12.14
C ASP A 5 -10.35 0.04 -11.71
N VAL A 6 -9.89 1.19 -12.20
CA VAL A 6 -10.44 2.51 -11.95
C VAL A 6 -10.51 3.32 -13.24
N ASP A 7 -11.31 4.38 -13.23
CA ASP A 7 -11.45 5.29 -14.38
C ASP A 7 -10.34 6.34 -14.39
N ILE A 8 -10.00 6.88 -13.22
CA ILE A 8 -9.00 7.95 -13.07
C ILE A 8 -8.02 7.60 -11.97
N VAL A 9 -6.75 7.89 -12.22
CA VAL A 9 -5.66 7.81 -11.25
C VAL A 9 -5.17 9.22 -10.94
N ILE A 10 -5.10 9.56 -9.67
CA ILE A 10 -4.51 10.82 -9.20
C ILE A 10 -3.27 10.49 -8.39
N ILE A 11 -2.14 11.06 -8.76
CA ILE A 11 -0.87 10.91 -8.04
C ILE A 11 -0.56 12.23 -7.37
N ALA A 12 -0.55 12.24 -6.04
CA ALA A 12 -0.10 13.34 -5.22
C ALA A 12 1.35 13.08 -4.78
N ALA A 13 2.29 13.60 -5.56
CA ALA A 13 3.72 13.56 -5.22
C ALA A 13 4.00 14.68 -4.21
N CYS A 14 4.14 14.33 -2.93
CA CYS A 14 4.31 15.27 -1.83
C CYS A 14 5.77 15.33 -1.38
N GLY A 15 6.48 16.38 -1.77
CA GLY A 15 7.87 16.60 -1.40
C GLY A 15 8.88 15.67 -2.08
N GLU A 16 8.54 15.12 -3.24
CA GLU A 16 9.40 14.22 -4.00
C GLU A 16 10.59 14.93 -4.65
N ARG A 17 11.61 14.18 -5.01
CA ARG A 17 12.77 14.70 -5.72
C ARG A 17 12.36 15.04 -7.16
N ALA A 18 12.82 16.20 -7.66
CA ALA A 18 12.49 16.63 -9.01
C ALA A 18 12.87 15.60 -10.10
N GLY A 19 13.95 14.84 -9.90
CA GLY A 19 14.38 13.77 -10.82
C GLY A 19 13.35 12.64 -10.94
N GLU A 20 12.80 12.18 -9.84
CA GLU A 20 11.79 11.10 -9.79
C GLU A 20 10.49 11.53 -10.48
N VAL A 21 10.09 12.78 -10.30
CA VAL A 21 8.92 13.33 -10.98
C VAL A 21 9.13 13.42 -12.49
N VAL A 22 10.31 13.87 -12.92
CA VAL A 22 10.65 13.94 -14.36
C VAL A 22 10.67 12.55 -14.98
N GLU A 23 11.20 11.54 -14.29
CA GLU A 23 11.18 10.15 -14.74
C GLU A 23 9.75 9.64 -14.91
N THR A 24 8.89 9.83 -13.90
CA THR A 24 7.46 9.50 -13.99
C THR A 24 6.79 10.17 -15.19
N LEU A 25 7.04 11.45 -15.42
CA LEU A 25 6.48 12.20 -16.55
C LEU A 25 6.98 11.70 -17.91
N LYS A 26 8.14 11.08 -17.98
CA LYS A 26 8.69 10.48 -19.20
C LYS A 26 8.12 9.09 -19.46
N GLU A 27 8.02 8.26 -18.40
CA GLU A 27 7.61 6.87 -18.51
C GLU A 27 6.09 6.69 -18.68
N PHE A 28 5.27 7.48 -17.99
CA PHE A 28 3.81 7.33 -18.01
C PHE A 28 3.19 7.45 -19.40
N PRO A 29 3.63 8.35 -20.31
CA PRO A 29 3.13 8.41 -21.66
C PRO A 29 3.42 7.16 -22.51
N GLU A 30 4.51 6.43 -22.18
CA GLU A 30 4.92 5.21 -22.88
C GLU A 30 4.14 3.97 -22.40
N LEU A 31 3.58 4.03 -21.19
CA LEU A 31 2.78 2.95 -20.64
C LEU A 31 1.39 2.92 -21.30
N ILE A 32 1.02 1.74 -21.76
CA ILE A 32 -0.29 1.51 -22.37
C ILE A 32 -1.27 1.07 -21.29
N ASP A 33 -2.42 1.72 -21.23
CA ASP A 33 -3.55 1.34 -20.38
C ASP A 33 -4.20 0.06 -20.97
N PRO A 34 -4.24 -1.04 -20.21
CA PRO A 34 -4.83 -2.29 -20.69
C PRO A 34 -6.33 -2.19 -20.98
N LYS A 35 -7.06 -1.22 -20.38
CA LYS A 35 -8.49 -1.01 -20.61
C LYS A 35 -8.79 -0.30 -21.93
N THR A 36 -8.05 0.74 -22.24
CA THR A 36 -8.34 1.63 -23.39
C THR A 36 -7.42 1.41 -24.59
N GLY A 37 -6.27 0.74 -24.39
CA GLY A 37 -5.22 0.61 -25.38
C GLY A 37 -4.48 1.91 -25.71
N ARG A 38 -4.76 2.99 -24.96
CA ARG A 38 -4.13 4.31 -25.11
C ARG A 38 -3.12 4.57 -24.00
N SER A 39 -2.43 5.71 -24.06
CA SER A 39 -1.46 6.08 -23.02
C SER A 39 -2.12 6.14 -21.64
N LEU A 40 -1.43 5.60 -20.65
CA LEU A 40 -1.86 5.68 -19.23
C LEU A 40 -2.02 7.12 -18.76
N MET A 41 -1.26 8.05 -19.36
CA MET A 41 -1.31 9.48 -19.04
C MET A 41 -2.68 10.09 -19.31
N GLU A 42 -3.49 9.55 -20.23
CA GLU A 42 -4.82 10.08 -20.54
C GLU A 42 -5.82 9.98 -19.39
N ARG A 43 -5.62 9.01 -18.48
CA ARG A 43 -6.44 8.87 -17.28
C ARG A 43 -5.71 9.22 -15.98
N THR A 44 -4.52 9.83 -16.07
CA THR A 44 -3.69 10.13 -14.90
C THR A 44 -3.57 11.63 -14.69
N ILE A 45 -3.78 12.06 -13.46
CA ILE A 45 -3.56 13.44 -13.01
C ILE A 45 -2.40 13.40 -12.02
N ILE A 46 -1.38 14.22 -12.25
CA ILE A 46 -0.21 14.31 -11.37
C ILE A 46 -0.19 15.68 -10.71
N ILE A 47 -0.30 15.70 -9.38
CA ILE A 47 -0.11 16.90 -8.56
C ILE A 47 1.28 16.79 -7.97
N CYS A 48 2.19 17.57 -8.53
CA CYS A 48 3.59 17.50 -8.17
C CYS A 48 3.97 18.64 -7.23
N ASN A 49 4.43 18.27 -6.03
CA ASN A 49 5.13 19.16 -5.13
C ASN A 49 6.53 18.60 -4.86
N THR A 50 7.55 19.31 -5.34
CA THR A 50 8.95 18.90 -5.13
C THR A 50 9.47 19.38 -3.77
N SER A 51 10.54 18.74 -3.30
CA SER A 51 11.18 19.07 -2.02
C SER A 51 11.70 20.50 -1.93
N SER A 52 11.90 21.18 -3.06
CA SER A 52 12.34 22.58 -3.14
C SER A 52 11.20 23.60 -3.08
N MET A 53 9.94 23.15 -3.18
CA MET A 53 8.79 24.05 -3.11
C MET A 53 8.46 24.48 -1.68
N PRO A 54 7.74 25.61 -1.50
CA PRO A 54 7.34 26.09 -0.17
C PRO A 54 6.55 25.04 0.63
N VAL A 55 6.78 25.02 1.94
CA VAL A 55 6.15 24.07 2.87
C VAL A 55 4.61 24.12 2.83
N ALA A 56 4.05 25.35 2.78
CA ALA A 56 2.60 25.54 2.67
C ALA A 56 2.01 24.93 1.39
N ALA A 57 2.74 24.99 0.28
CA ALA A 57 2.31 24.34 -0.97
C ALA A 57 2.35 22.80 -0.85
N ARG A 58 3.33 22.27 -0.09
CA ARG A 58 3.43 20.84 0.18
C ARG A 58 2.25 20.35 1.02
N GLU A 59 1.90 21.08 2.06
CA GLU A 59 0.72 20.76 2.88
C GLU A 59 -0.57 20.81 2.04
N ALA A 60 -0.75 21.89 1.26
CA ALA A 60 -1.95 22.08 0.45
C ALA A 60 -2.12 21.06 -0.69
N SER A 61 -1.04 20.47 -1.20
CA SER A 61 -1.07 19.56 -2.36
C SER A 61 -1.94 18.32 -2.11
N VAL A 62 -1.92 17.77 -0.91
CA VAL A 62 -2.70 16.59 -0.53
C VAL A 62 -4.19 16.91 -0.50
N TYR A 63 -4.58 18.07 0.05
CA TYR A 63 -5.97 18.51 0.05
C TYR A 63 -6.49 18.81 -1.36
N THR A 64 -5.64 19.37 -2.21
CA THR A 64 -5.98 19.60 -3.62
C THR A 64 -6.24 18.27 -4.33
N ALA A 65 -5.39 17.27 -4.10
CA ALA A 65 -5.51 15.95 -4.70
C ALA A 65 -6.80 15.24 -4.29
N VAL A 66 -7.13 15.23 -3.00
CA VAL A 66 -8.36 14.57 -2.53
C VAL A 66 -9.62 15.31 -2.99
N THR A 67 -9.56 16.64 -3.09
CA THR A 67 -10.68 17.44 -3.62
C THR A 67 -10.96 17.12 -5.09
N MET A 68 -9.91 16.96 -5.91
CA MET A 68 -10.05 16.50 -7.28
C MET A 68 -10.60 15.08 -7.36
N ALA A 69 -10.16 14.18 -6.49
CA ALA A 69 -10.68 12.82 -6.44
C ALA A 69 -12.18 12.80 -6.12
N GLU A 70 -12.63 13.60 -5.16
CA GLU A 70 -14.05 13.73 -4.83
C GLU A 70 -14.87 14.37 -5.96
N TYR A 71 -14.29 15.30 -6.70
CA TYR A 71 -14.96 15.89 -7.86
C TYR A 71 -15.30 14.83 -8.91
N TYR A 72 -14.34 13.99 -9.28
CA TYR A 72 -14.57 12.92 -10.24
C TYR A 72 -15.46 11.80 -9.69
N ARG A 73 -15.34 11.47 -8.39
CA ARG A 73 -16.28 10.57 -7.73
C ARG A 73 -17.73 11.07 -7.86
N ASN A 74 -17.96 12.36 -7.69
CA ASN A 74 -19.28 12.97 -7.81
C ASN A 74 -19.82 13.00 -9.24
N MET A 75 -18.98 12.68 -10.23
CA MET A 75 -19.37 12.42 -11.62
C MET A 75 -19.74 10.95 -11.88
N GLY A 76 -19.66 10.08 -10.88
CA GLY A 76 -19.93 8.65 -11.01
C GLY A 76 -18.72 7.82 -11.46
N LEU A 77 -17.51 8.34 -11.28
CA LEU A 77 -16.28 7.66 -11.66
C LEU A 77 -15.62 6.99 -10.46
N ASP A 78 -14.89 5.92 -10.74
CA ASP A 78 -14.03 5.24 -9.77
C ASP A 78 -12.62 5.85 -9.85
N VAL A 79 -12.14 6.39 -8.72
CA VAL A 79 -10.89 7.14 -8.64
C VAL A 79 -9.92 6.46 -7.69
N LEU A 80 -8.67 6.29 -8.12
CA LEU A 80 -7.56 5.89 -7.28
C LEU A 80 -6.68 7.11 -6.99
N LEU A 81 -6.58 7.50 -5.73
CA LEU A 81 -5.66 8.53 -5.26
C LEU A 81 -4.45 7.87 -4.61
N LEU A 82 -3.27 8.12 -5.15
CA LEU A 82 -1.99 7.68 -4.61
C LEU A 82 -1.26 8.89 -4.02
N ALA A 83 -1.01 8.87 -2.70
CA ALA A 83 -0.29 9.93 -1.99
C ALA A 83 1.12 9.46 -1.63
N ASP A 84 2.13 10.02 -2.29
CA ASP A 84 3.53 9.67 -2.11
C ASP A 84 4.37 10.92 -1.73
N SER A 85 4.82 11.03 -0.50
CA SER A 85 4.50 10.23 0.68
C SER A 85 3.77 11.07 1.73
N THR A 86 2.90 10.45 2.48
CA THR A 86 2.18 11.12 3.57
C THR A 86 3.10 11.50 4.73
N SER A 87 4.24 10.82 4.89
CA SER A 87 5.28 11.21 5.86
C SER A 87 5.82 12.60 5.60
N ARG A 88 6.03 12.97 4.33
CA ARG A 88 6.50 14.32 3.96
C ARG A 88 5.41 15.37 4.09
N TRP A 89 4.16 14.98 3.91
CA TRP A 89 3.02 15.83 4.22
C TRP A 89 2.96 16.12 5.73
N ALA A 90 3.13 15.10 6.58
CA ALA A 90 3.19 15.28 8.03
C ALA A 90 4.38 16.16 8.46
N GLN A 91 5.54 16.01 7.81
CA GLN A 91 6.67 16.93 8.03
C GLN A 91 6.32 18.39 7.69
N ALA A 92 5.58 18.63 6.61
CA ALA A 92 5.11 19.95 6.27
C ALA A 92 4.18 20.53 7.35
N MET A 93 3.27 19.73 7.89
CA MET A 93 2.43 20.15 9.03
C MET A 93 3.27 20.49 10.26
N ARG A 94 4.30 19.71 10.57
CA ARG A 94 5.22 19.98 11.68
C ARG A 94 5.96 21.31 11.50
N GLU A 95 6.47 21.57 10.29
CA GLU A 95 7.16 22.83 9.99
C GLU A 95 6.22 24.06 10.06
N MET A 96 4.98 23.90 9.57
CA MET A 96 3.98 24.98 9.64
C MET A 96 3.56 25.28 11.08
N SER A 97 3.26 24.24 11.87
CA SER A 97 2.93 24.35 13.28
C SER A 97 4.05 25.03 14.07
N GLY A 98 5.32 24.67 13.81
CA GLY A 98 6.48 25.31 14.44
C GLY A 98 6.60 26.80 14.08
N ARG A 99 6.29 27.20 12.83
CA ARG A 99 6.30 28.62 12.42
C ARG A 99 5.15 29.42 13.02
N LEU A 100 4.03 28.75 13.32
CA LEU A 100 2.87 29.36 13.99
C LEU A 100 2.99 29.36 15.52
N GLU A 101 4.13 28.87 16.04
CA GLU A 101 4.40 28.78 17.48
C GLU A 101 3.33 27.98 18.26
N GLU A 102 2.74 26.97 17.60
CA GLU A 102 1.79 26.07 18.24
C GLU A 102 2.49 25.13 19.23
N ILE A 103 1.76 24.70 20.26
CA ILE A 103 2.31 23.77 21.27
C ILE A 103 2.58 22.42 20.59
N PRO A 104 3.84 21.94 20.59
CA PRO A 104 4.19 20.68 19.97
C PRO A 104 3.65 19.48 20.76
N GLY A 105 3.18 18.47 20.03
CA GLY A 105 2.90 17.13 20.55
C GLY A 105 4.11 16.20 20.44
N ASP A 106 3.85 14.91 20.32
CA ASP A 106 4.88 13.87 20.19
C ASP A 106 5.78 14.11 18.97
N GLU A 107 7.08 13.94 19.16
CA GLU A 107 8.12 14.17 18.15
C GLU A 107 8.02 15.55 17.46
N ALA A 108 7.54 16.56 18.16
CA ALA A 108 7.30 17.92 17.66
C ALA A 108 6.27 18.01 16.51
N PHE A 109 5.43 17.02 16.33
CA PHE A 109 4.26 17.11 15.46
C PHE A 109 3.15 17.94 16.13
N PRO A 110 2.26 18.57 15.34
CA PRO A 110 1.11 19.27 15.93
C PRO A 110 0.17 18.28 16.62
N ALA A 111 -0.47 18.70 17.70
CA ALA A 111 -1.40 17.87 18.47
C ALA A 111 -2.59 17.33 17.63
N TYR A 112 -2.91 18.01 16.53
CA TYR A 112 -3.99 17.64 15.60
C TYR A 112 -3.54 16.72 14.45
N LEU A 113 -2.30 16.21 14.45
CA LEU A 113 -1.78 15.34 13.39
C LEU A 113 -2.70 14.16 13.13
N GLU A 114 -3.09 13.45 14.19
CA GLU A 114 -3.92 12.25 14.10
C GLU A 114 -5.29 12.54 13.48
N SER A 115 -5.95 13.63 13.88
CA SER A 115 -7.22 14.04 13.31
C SER A 115 -7.12 14.45 11.84
N ARG A 116 -6.03 15.11 11.43
CA ARG A 116 -5.80 15.47 10.03
C ARG A 116 -5.56 14.26 9.14
N ILE A 117 -4.81 13.28 9.62
CA ILE A 117 -4.61 12.01 8.92
C ILE A 117 -5.94 11.27 8.79
N ALA A 118 -6.73 11.21 9.87
CA ALA A 118 -8.06 10.59 9.84
C ALA A 118 -8.99 11.28 8.84
N GLU A 119 -9.12 12.61 8.89
CA GLU A 119 -9.93 13.39 7.95
C GLU A 119 -9.56 13.15 6.49
N PHE A 120 -8.28 12.95 6.20
CA PHE A 120 -7.81 12.65 4.84
C PHE A 120 -8.26 11.27 4.37
N TYR A 121 -8.00 10.23 5.15
CA TYR A 121 -8.33 8.86 4.75
C TYR A 121 -9.83 8.56 4.82
N GLU A 122 -10.59 9.20 5.69
CA GLU A 122 -12.05 9.07 5.79
C GLU A 122 -12.79 9.58 4.55
N ARG A 123 -12.13 10.35 3.71
CA ARG A 123 -12.70 10.80 2.42
C ARG A 123 -12.75 9.70 1.37
N ALA A 124 -12.05 8.59 1.59
CA ALA A 124 -12.17 7.40 0.76
C ALA A 124 -13.52 6.71 0.98
N GLY A 125 -14.09 6.18 -0.08
CA GLY A 125 -15.33 5.43 0.01
C GLY A 125 -16.14 5.44 -1.28
N LYS A 126 -17.16 4.57 -1.31
CA LYS A 126 -18.14 4.48 -2.38
C LYS A 126 -19.40 5.22 -1.98
N VAL A 127 -19.85 6.11 -2.83
CA VAL A 127 -21.05 6.93 -2.58
C VAL A 127 -22.09 6.70 -3.67
N ARG A 128 -23.37 6.77 -3.28
CA ARG A 128 -24.49 6.78 -4.22
C ARG A 128 -24.83 8.23 -4.56
N LEU A 129 -24.87 8.53 -5.84
CA LEU A 129 -25.20 9.85 -6.36
C LEU A 129 -26.71 10.07 -6.46
N ARG A 130 -27.13 11.31 -6.71
CA ARG A 130 -28.54 11.70 -6.78
C ARG A 130 -29.28 11.05 -7.95
N ASP A 131 -28.57 10.76 -9.03
CA ASP A 131 -29.09 10.05 -10.23
C ASP A 131 -29.19 8.53 -10.03
N GLY A 132 -28.74 8.02 -8.89
CA GLY A 132 -28.75 6.59 -8.55
C GLY A 132 -27.46 5.85 -8.96
N SER A 133 -26.55 6.49 -9.68
CA SER A 133 -25.23 5.94 -10.02
C SER A 133 -24.32 5.90 -8.79
N TYR A 134 -23.16 5.26 -8.92
CA TYR A 134 -22.15 5.18 -7.87
C TYR A 134 -20.84 5.74 -8.37
N GLY A 135 -20.11 6.37 -7.47
CA GLY A 135 -18.73 6.74 -7.66
C GLY A 135 -17.92 6.37 -6.43
N SER A 136 -16.61 6.14 -6.60
CA SER A 136 -15.74 5.76 -5.48
C SER A 136 -14.40 6.50 -5.50
N VAL A 137 -13.84 6.66 -4.30
CA VAL A 137 -12.45 7.08 -4.10
C VAL A 137 -11.75 6.01 -3.27
N THR A 138 -10.68 5.47 -3.82
CA THR A 138 -9.74 4.62 -3.10
C THR A 138 -8.46 5.41 -2.84
N ILE A 139 -8.01 5.47 -1.60
CA ILE A 139 -6.78 6.19 -1.22
C ILE A 139 -5.70 5.17 -0.87
N GLY A 140 -4.57 5.25 -1.57
CA GLY A 140 -3.34 4.55 -1.24
C GLY A 140 -2.29 5.55 -0.79
N GLY A 141 -1.96 5.56 0.50
CA GLY A 141 -0.90 6.40 1.04
C GLY A 141 0.37 5.60 1.30
N THR A 142 1.52 6.15 0.93
CA THR A 142 2.81 5.60 1.32
C THR A 142 3.31 6.29 2.58
N VAL A 143 3.82 5.50 3.52
CA VAL A 143 4.46 5.97 4.74
C VAL A 143 5.88 5.46 4.77
N SER A 144 6.84 6.33 5.04
CA SER A 144 8.27 6.00 5.11
C SER A 144 8.78 6.29 6.52
N PRO A 145 8.55 5.37 7.48
CA PRO A 145 9.00 5.56 8.85
C PRO A 145 10.52 5.57 8.94
N ALA A 146 11.08 6.51 9.69
CA ALA A 146 12.52 6.63 9.88
C ALA A 146 13.08 5.36 10.53
N GLY A 147 14.09 4.76 9.90
CA GLY A 147 14.73 3.53 10.41
C GLY A 147 13.81 2.30 10.44
N GLY A 148 12.65 2.33 9.78
CA GLY A 148 11.65 1.25 9.83
C GLY A 148 10.87 1.19 11.15
N ASN A 149 10.87 2.26 11.93
CA ASN A 149 10.17 2.31 13.21
C ASN A 149 8.66 2.58 13.00
N PHE A 150 7.84 1.56 13.10
CA PHE A 150 6.38 1.67 12.99
C PHE A 150 5.72 2.37 14.21
N GLU A 151 6.45 2.65 15.28
CA GLU A 151 5.93 3.39 16.44
C GLU A 151 5.95 4.92 16.25
N GLU A 152 6.48 5.39 15.11
CA GLU A 152 6.43 6.80 14.72
C GLU A 152 4.98 7.33 14.72
N PRO A 153 4.71 8.56 15.22
CA PRO A 153 3.36 9.11 15.35
C PRO A 153 2.55 9.10 14.04
N VAL A 154 3.18 9.38 12.90
CA VAL A 154 2.52 9.39 11.58
C VAL A 154 2.05 7.99 11.19
N THR A 155 2.92 7.00 11.36
CA THR A 155 2.61 5.60 11.06
C THR A 155 1.49 5.09 11.96
N GLN A 156 1.58 5.33 13.27
CA GLN A 156 0.55 4.92 14.23
C GLN A 156 -0.79 5.58 13.96
N ALA A 157 -0.82 6.88 13.66
CA ALA A 157 -2.04 7.59 13.30
C ALA A 157 -2.67 7.02 12.02
N THR A 158 -1.86 6.67 11.03
CA THR A 158 -2.32 6.08 9.77
C THR A 158 -2.90 4.68 10.01
N LEU A 159 -2.21 3.82 10.75
CA LEU A 159 -2.65 2.44 11.01
C LEU A 159 -4.00 2.35 11.75
N LYS A 160 -4.35 3.36 12.55
CA LYS A 160 -5.63 3.43 13.27
C LYS A 160 -6.83 3.70 12.34
N VAL A 161 -6.60 4.28 11.18
CA VAL A 161 -7.67 4.77 10.28
C VAL A 161 -7.84 3.92 9.05
N VAL A 162 -6.75 3.35 8.50
CA VAL A 162 -6.79 2.60 7.25
C VAL A 162 -7.44 1.22 7.41
N GLY A 163 -8.09 0.75 6.34
CA GLY A 163 -8.72 -0.57 6.31
C GLY A 163 -7.78 -1.69 5.86
N ALA A 164 -6.60 -1.37 5.33
CA ALA A 164 -5.58 -2.33 4.92
C ALA A 164 -4.19 -1.75 5.07
N PHE A 165 -3.24 -2.60 5.41
CA PHE A 165 -1.83 -2.26 5.56
C PHE A 165 -0.96 -3.29 4.86
N HIS A 166 -0.05 -2.81 4.03
CA HIS A 166 0.96 -3.61 3.35
C HIS A 166 2.34 -3.25 3.90
N GLY A 167 2.83 -4.05 4.83
CA GLY A 167 4.17 -3.91 5.40
C GLY A 167 5.23 -4.31 4.37
N LEU A 168 6.14 -3.40 4.03
CA LEU A 168 7.28 -3.73 3.18
C LEU A 168 8.43 -4.25 4.02
N SER A 169 8.95 -5.43 3.67
CA SER A 169 10.04 -6.09 4.38
C SER A 169 11.36 -5.90 3.64
N ARG A 170 12.35 -5.34 4.36
CA ARG A 170 13.70 -5.24 3.85
C ARG A 170 14.36 -6.61 3.68
N GLU A 171 14.12 -7.54 4.62
CA GLU A 171 14.67 -8.91 4.54
C GLU A 171 14.19 -9.63 3.27
N ARG A 172 12.90 -9.50 2.92
CA ARG A 172 12.34 -10.08 1.69
C ARG A 172 12.97 -9.44 0.45
N SER A 173 13.16 -8.12 0.45
CA SER A 173 13.80 -7.41 -0.64
C SER A 173 15.26 -7.83 -0.83
N ASP A 174 16.02 -7.95 0.25
CA ASP A 174 17.42 -8.40 0.25
C ASP A 174 17.53 -9.87 -0.21
N ALA A 175 16.55 -10.71 0.14
CA ALA A 175 16.42 -12.08 -0.34
C ALA A 175 15.85 -12.20 -1.77
N ARG A 176 15.54 -11.08 -2.43
CA ARG A 176 14.93 -11.01 -3.77
C ARG A 176 13.57 -11.73 -3.87
N LYS A 177 12.82 -11.78 -2.78
CA LYS A 177 11.44 -12.29 -2.73
C LYS A 177 10.47 -11.15 -3.06
N TYR A 178 9.91 -11.14 -4.26
CA TYR A 178 9.01 -10.08 -4.72
C TYR A 178 7.59 -10.59 -5.01
N PRO A 179 6.55 -9.76 -4.70
CA PRO A 179 6.62 -8.45 -4.03
C PRO A 179 7.16 -8.58 -2.60
N ALA A 180 7.96 -7.57 -2.17
CA ALA A 180 8.61 -7.58 -0.86
C ALA A 180 7.65 -7.19 0.28
N ILE A 181 6.40 -7.62 0.19
CA ILE A 181 5.36 -7.39 1.20
C ILE A 181 5.47 -8.51 2.24
N ASP A 182 5.56 -8.12 3.51
CA ASP A 182 5.58 -9.08 4.61
C ASP A 182 4.16 -9.61 4.87
N PRO A 183 3.92 -10.91 4.71
CA PRO A 183 2.60 -11.47 4.94
C PRO A 183 2.20 -11.52 6.42
N LEU A 184 3.17 -11.50 7.36
CA LEU A 184 2.91 -11.59 8.80
C LEU A 184 2.59 -10.22 9.40
N ASP A 185 3.22 -9.15 8.90
CA ASP A 185 3.00 -7.78 9.35
C ASP A 185 1.83 -7.10 8.64
N SER A 186 1.47 -7.59 7.46
CA SER A 186 0.38 -7.02 6.66
C SER A 186 -0.98 -7.52 7.12
N TRP A 187 -1.99 -6.67 6.98
CA TRP A 187 -3.37 -7.01 7.34
C TRP A 187 -4.39 -6.25 6.48
N SER A 188 -5.62 -6.77 6.45
CA SER A 188 -6.76 -6.14 5.79
C SER A 188 -8.04 -6.44 6.57
N THR A 189 -8.92 -5.44 6.68
CA THR A 189 -10.27 -5.59 7.24
C THR A 189 -11.32 -5.85 6.17
N TYR A 190 -10.93 -5.80 4.89
CA TYR A 190 -11.84 -6.06 3.78
C TYR A 190 -12.09 -7.56 3.61
N GLU A 191 -13.30 -7.89 3.16
CA GLU A 191 -13.64 -9.26 2.79
C GLU A 191 -12.79 -9.68 1.59
N GLY A 192 -12.15 -10.84 1.73
CA GLY A 192 -11.31 -11.43 0.68
C GLY A 192 -12.11 -12.22 -0.34
N VAL A 193 -11.43 -12.58 -1.40
CA VAL A 193 -11.95 -13.47 -2.46
C VAL A 193 -12.03 -14.93 -1.99
N ILE A 194 -11.22 -15.30 -1.01
CA ILE A 194 -11.05 -16.64 -0.46
C ILE A 194 -11.69 -16.69 0.92
N ASP A 195 -12.26 -17.84 1.28
CA ASP A 195 -12.85 -18.05 2.61
C ASP A 195 -11.80 -17.79 3.71
N LYS A 196 -12.20 -17.05 4.74
CA LYS A 196 -11.30 -16.67 5.83
C LYS A 196 -10.71 -17.88 6.55
N LYS A 197 -11.46 -18.97 6.68
CA LYS A 197 -10.97 -20.18 7.35
C LYS A 197 -9.80 -20.82 6.59
N ASP A 198 -9.87 -20.82 5.27
CA ASP A 198 -8.84 -21.35 4.40
C ASP A 198 -7.59 -20.48 4.43
N VAL A 199 -7.81 -19.15 4.44
CA VAL A 199 -6.71 -18.18 4.62
C VAL A 199 -6.04 -18.37 5.97
N ASP A 200 -6.81 -18.46 7.06
CA ASP A 200 -6.28 -18.63 8.42
C ASP A 200 -5.49 -19.95 8.55
N TYR A 201 -5.98 -21.01 7.87
CA TYR A 201 -5.29 -22.32 7.83
C TYR A 201 -3.92 -22.20 7.14
N ALA A 202 -3.87 -21.67 5.92
CA ALA A 202 -2.60 -21.47 5.20
C ALA A 202 -1.65 -20.52 5.95
N TYR A 203 -2.20 -19.46 6.54
CA TYR A 203 -1.44 -18.49 7.32
C TYR A 203 -0.78 -19.11 8.56
N SER A 204 -1.41 -20.13 9.16
CA SER A 204 -0.83 -20.85 10.31
C SER A 204 0.50 -21.51 9.97
N PHE A 205 0.65 -22.06 8.75
CA PHE A 205 1.91 -22.64 8.28
C PHE A 205 2.98 -21.57 8.03
N VAL A 206 2.60 -20.41 7.49
CA VAL A 206 3.54 -19.30 7.26
C VAL A 206 4.09 -18.80 8.60
N ARG A 207 3.21 -18.59 9.59
CA ARG A 207 3.61 -18.13 10.93
C ARG A 207 4.51 -19.16 11.62
N ARG A 208 4.04 -20.41 11.70
CA ARG A 208 4.79 -21.46 12.35
C ARG A 208 6.12 -21.73 11.63
N GLY A 209 6.11 -21.73 10.28
CA GLY A 209 7.32 -21.86 9.47
C GLY A 209 8.33 -20.76 9.74
N SER A 210 7.89 -19.52 9.91
CA SER A 210 8.76 -18.38 10.29
C SER A 210 9.38 -18.58 11.69
N GLU A 211 8.58 -19.00 12.68
CA GLU A 211 9.07 -19.32 14.03
C GLU A 211 10.13 -20.42 14.02
N VAL A 212 9.85 -21.53 13.29
CA VAL A 212 10.81 -22.62 13.14
C VAL A 212 12.06 -22.19 12.41
N GLY A 213 11.92 -21.37 11.35
CA GLY A 213 13.07 -20.82 10.62
C GLY A 213 13.98 -19.95 11.50
N GLN A 214 13.42 -19.15 12.41
CA GLN A 214 14.19 -18.41 13.40
C GLN A 214 14.90 -19.35 14.41
N MET A 215 14.22 -20.39 14.88
CA MET A 215 14.81 -21.39 15.75
C MET A 215 15.96 -22.12 15.07
N MET A 216 15.80 -22.51 13.79
CA MET A 216 16.83 -23.20 13.00
C MET A 216 18.10 -22.36 12.81
N LYS A 217 17.98 -21.02 12.76
CA LYS A 217 19.16 -20.14 12.72
C LYS A 217 20.01 -20.22 13.98
N VAL A 218 19.41 -20.61 15.12
CA VAL A 218 20.10 -20.69 16.43
C VAL A 218 20.60 -22.09 16.70
N VAL A 219 19.75 -23.12 16.49
CA VAL A 219 20.01 -24.51 16.90
C VAL A 219 20.63 -25.33 15.75
N GLY A 220 20.46 -24.90 14.51
CA GLY A 220 20.83 -25.64 13.32
C GLY A 220 19.75 -26.63 12.86
N GLU A 221 19.85 -27.06 11.62
CA GLU A 221 18.90 -28.03 11.03
C GLU A 221 18.91 -29.38 11.75
N GLU A 222 20.07 -29.82 12.22
CA GLU A 222 20.24 -31.10 12.92
C GLU A 222 19.50 -31.14 14.27
N GLY A 223 19.26 -30.00 14.89
CA GLY A 223 18.52 -29.88 16.15
C GLY A 223 17.00 -29.74 15.97
N THR A 224 16.50 -29.71 14.75
CA THR A 224 15.08 -29.51 14.44
C THR A 224 14.35 -30.85 14.29
N THR A 225 13.13 -30.95 14.85
CA THR A 225 12.33 -32.16 14.67
C THR A 225 11.85 -32.32 13.24
N LEU A 226 11.58 -33.54 12.79
CA LEU A 226 11.06 -33.79 11.44
C LEU A 226 9.72 -33.08 11.22
N GLU A 227 8.86 -33.02 12.23
CA GLU A 227 7.56 -32.34 12.17
C GLU A 227 7.71 -30.85 11.97
N ASP A 228 8.58 -30.20 12.74
CA ASP A 228 8.86 -28.77 12.58
C ASP A 228 9.51 -28.46 11.23
N TYR A 229 10.41 -29.33 10.77
CA TYR A 229 11.01 -29.18 9.45
C TYR A 229 9.99 -29.24 8.31
N ILE A 230 9.01 -30.16 8.39
CA ILE A 230 7.91 -30.25 7.42
C ILE A 230 7.07 -28.96 7.44
N VAL A 231 6.75 -28.44 8.62
CA VAL A 231 6.00 -27.16 8.76
C VAL A 231 6.79 -25.99 8.15
N TYR A 232 8.09 -25.94 8.40
CA TYR A 232 8.98 -24.94 7.78
C TYR A 232 8.95 -25.03 6.25
N GLN A 233 9.07 -26.23 5.70
CA GLN A 233 9.03 -26.46 4.25
C GLN A 233 7.67 -26.08 3.63
N LYS A 234 6.56 -26.35 4.32
CA LYS A 234 5.23 -25.92 3.91
C LYS A 234 5.12 -24.39 3.89
N GLY A 235 5.65 -23.69 4.89
CA GLY A 235 5.71 -22.23 4.92
C GLY A 235 6.53 -21.65 3.76
N GLU A 236 7.71 -22.18 3.49
CA GLU A 236 8.55 -21.78 2.34
C GLU A 236 7.88 -22.10 1.00
N PHE A 237 7.11 -23.18 0.93
CA PHE A 237 6.33 -23.54 -0.27
C PHE A 237 5.25 -22.49 -0.54
N VAL A 238 4.49 -22.08 0.48
CA VAL A 238 3.50 -20.98 0.34
C VAL A 238 4.18 -19.70 -0.12
N ASP A 239 5.31 -19.37 0.46
CA ASP A 239 6.04 -18.15 0.09
C ASP A 239 6.50 -18.18 -1.37
N SER A 240 7.14 -19.27 -1.80
CA SER A 240 7.70 -19.36 -3.15
C SER A 240 6.67 -19.56 -4.25
N CYS A 241 5.57 -20.27 -3.98
CA CYS A 241 4.60 -20.63 -5.01
C CYS A 241 3.38 -19.70 -5.07
N TYR A 242 3.07 -19.00 -3.98
CA TYR A 242 1.88 -18.16 -3.91
C TYR A 242 2.18 -16.67 -3.69
N PHE A 243 3.07 -16.33 -2.76
CA PHE A 243 3.37 -14.93 -2.47
C PHE A 243 4.30 -14.28 -3.49
N GLN A 244 5.27 -15.03 -4.02
CA GLN A 244 6.17 -14.49 -5.04
C GLN A 244 5.45 -14.44 -6.38
N GLN A 245 5.46 -13.23 -6.97
CA GLN A 245 4.83 -12.97 -8.25
C GLN A 245 5.75 -12.12 -9.12
N ASN A 246 5.78 -12.40 -10.41
CA ASN A 246 6.56 -11.64 -11.37
C ASN A 246 5.70 -10.54 -12.00
N SER A 247 5.93 -9.28 -11.62
CA SER A 247 5.20 -8.14 -12.16
C SER A 247 5.40 -7.90 -13.67
N PHE A 248 6.40 -8.53 -14.26
CA PHE A 248 6.67 -8.46 -15.72
C PHE A 248 5.97 -9.58 -16.50
N ASP A 249 5.44 -10.59 -15.81
CA ASP A 249 4.64 -11.62 -16.44
C ASP A 249 3.18 -11.14 -16.56
N PRO A 250 2.56 -11.21 -17.76
CA PRO A 250 1.19 -10.74 -17.95
C PRO A 250 0.16 -11.47 -17.10
N VAL A 251 0.42 -12.72 -16.73
CA VAL A 251 -0.49 -13.53 -15.92
C VAL A 251 -0.40 -13.14 -14.45
N ASP A 252 0.82 -12.96 -13.93
CA ASP A 252 1.04 -12.59 -12.54
C ASP A 252 0.67 -11.11 -12.28
N ALA A 253 0.86 -10.25 -13.28
CA ALA A 253 0.54 -8.82 -13.16
C ALA A 253 -0.97 -8.55 -13.06
N THR A 254 -1.81 -9.45 -13.59
CA THR A 254 -3.29 -9.30 -13.63
C THR A 254 -3.98 -10.61 -13.33
N VAL A 255 -3.85 -11.09 -12.11
CA VAL A 255 -4.50 -12.35 -11.67
C VAL A 255 -6.01 -12.15 -11.56
N THR A 256 -6.78 -13.01 -12.26
CA THR A 256 -8.24 -13.03 -12.13
C THR A 256 -8.67 -13.70 -10.82
N ILE A 257 -9.87 -13.35 -10.35
CA ILE A 257 -10.46 -13.94 -9.14
C ILE A 257 -10.56 -15.46 -9.24
N GLU A 258 -10.96 -15.99 -10.41
CA GLU A 258 -11.10 -17.43 -10.66
C GLU A 258 -9.75 -18.15 -10.56
N ARG A 259 -8.72 -17.56 -11.18
CA ARG A 259 -7.35 -18.09 -11.09
C ARG A 259 -6.85 -18.08 -9.65
N GLN A 260 -7.06 -16.97 -8.92
CA GLN A 260 -6.64 -16.87 -7.51
C GLN A 260 -7.29 -17.96 -6.67
N LYS A 261 -8.60 -18.17 -6.81
CA LYS A 261 -9.32 -19.26 -6.11
C LYS A 261 -8.78 -20.63 -6.46
N HIS A 262 -8.56 -20.89 -7.76
CA HIS A 262 -8.05 -22.18 -8.22
C HIS A 262 -6.64 -22.47 -7.69
N VAL A 263 -5.73 -21.53 -7.81
CA VAL A 263 -4.34 -21.70 -7.32
C VAL A 263 -4.32 -21.89 -5.81
N PHE A 264 -5.16 -21.13 -5.09
CA PHE A 264 -5.24 -21.27 -3.63
C PHE A 264 -5.85 -22.63 -3.20
N SER A 265 -6.86 -23.13 -3.93
CA SER A 265 -7.40 -24.47 -3.69
C SER A 265 -6.32 -25.55 -3.87
N VAL A 266 -5.53 -25.49 -4.94
CA VAL A 266 -4.40 -26.43 -5.15
C VAL A 266 -3.35 -26.30 -4.05
N LEU A 267 -3.09 -25.09 -3.57
CA LEU A 267 -2.19 -24.84 -2.45
C LEU A 267 -2.69 -25.57 -1.18
N LEU A 268 -3.98 -25.45 -0.86
CA LEU A 268 -4.59 -26.09 0.31
C LEU A 268 -4.52 -27.62 0.26
N ASP A 269 -4.65 -28.22 -0.93
CA ASP A 269 -4.55 -29.68 -1.11
C ASP A 269 -3.13 -30.20 -0.79
N ILE A 270 -2.11 -29.34 -0.83
CA ILE A 270 -0.71 -29.67 -0.53
C ILE A 270 -0.39 -29.43 0.95
N LEU A 271 -1.04 -28.44 1.59
CA LEU A 271 -0.82 -28.08 2.98
C LEU A 271 -1.47 -29.05 3.95
#